data_7473c72cdb9b9efc12819b995cdab4eb
#
_entry.id   7473c72cdb9b9efc12819b995cdab4eb
#
_cell.length_a   1.000
_cell.length_b   1.000
_cell.length_c   1.000
_cell.angle_alpha   90.00
_cell.angle_beta   90.00
_cell.angle_gamma   90.00
#
_symmetry.space_group_name_H-M   'P 1'
#
loop_
_entity.id
_entity.type
_entity.pdbx_description
1 polymer ?
#
loop_
_entity_poly.entity_id
_entity_poly.type
_entity_poly.pdbx_seq_one_letter_code
_entity_poly.pdbx_strand_id
1 'polypeptide(L)'
;MHEAFFFGPTNRQIFATYHPAAGGGDQVLTVICPPLFSDYMRTQLALREVAVTLAEKGQHVLRFDYRGTGDSFGDLGEVAITDWVADITLAVHEGRDLSGSRVVQLLGVRAGALLACKSVGALSVVQRLVLWDPVADGADYLQTLRDIRHDLRLAKRHNMSRSGKGYF
;
A
#
# COMPACT_ATOMS: atom_id res chain seq x y z
N MET A 1 18.11 3.77 -9.34
CA MET A 1 17.31 5.02 -9.57
C MET A 1 15.85 4.66 -9.42
N HIS A 2 14.99 5.50 -8.88
CA HIS A 2 13.54 5.28 -8.81
C HIS A 2 12.85 6.54 -9.33
N GLU A 3 11.64 6.37 -9.84
CA GLU A 3 10.85 7.44 -10.45
C GLU A 3 9.50 7.55 -9.74
N ALA A 4 9.14 8.75 -9.29
CA ALA A 4 7.86 9.04 -8.65
C ALA A 4 6.96 9.79 -9.63
N PHE A 5 5.70 9.37 -9.73
CA PHE A 5 4.75 9.90 -10.70
C PHE A 5 3.30 9.66 -10.28
N PHE A 6 2.39 10.28 -11.00
CA PHE A 6 0.95 10.04 -10.88
C PHE A 6 0.43 9.34 -12.13
N PHE A 7 -0.49 8.40 -11.95
CA PHE A 7 -1.13 7.67 -13.04
C PHE A 7 -2.64 7.51 -12.82
N GLY A 8 -3.32 6.97 -13.80
CA GLY A 8 -4.77 6.79 -13.78
C GLY A 8 -5.54 8.03 -14.27
N PRO A 9 -6.88 8.03 -14.17
CA PRO A 9 -7.73 9.13 -14.64
C PRO A 9 -7.42 10.45 -13.93
N THR A 10 -7.44 11.57 -14.64
CA THR A 10 -7.04 12.91 -14.14
C THR A 10 -7.77 13.33 -12.85
N ASN A 11 -9.01 12.89 -12.66
CA ASN A 11 -9.81 13.18 -11.47
C ASN A 11 -9.70 12.12 -10.37
N ARG A 12 -8.82 11.12 -10.52
CA ARG A 12 -8.61 10.01 -9.58
C ARG A 12 -7.18 9.49 -9.65
N GLN A 13 -6.21 10.41 -9.70
CA GLN A 13 -4.80 10.05 -9.83
C GLN A 13 -4.28 9.28 -8.62
N ILE A 14 -3.48 8.28 -8.90
CA ILE A 14 -2.79 7.43 -7.94
C ILE A 14 -1.32 7.78 -7.96
N PHE A 15 -0.74 8.05 -6.79
CA PHE A 15 0.69 8.26 -6.64
C PHE A 15 1.42 6.92 -6.63
N ALA A 16 2.54 6.84 -7.36
CA ALA A 16 3.39 5.66 -7.38
C ALA A 16 4.88 6.01 -7.41
N THR A 17 5.68 5.02 -7.01
CA THR A 17 7.12 5.03 -7.18
C THR A 17 7.53 3.75 -7.92
N TYR A 18 8.12 3.90 -9.08
CA TYR A 18 8.64 2.81 -9.88
C TYR A 18 10.15 2.63 -9.68
N HIS A 19 10.56 1.40 -9.46
CA HIS A 19 11.94 0.97 -9.32
C HIS A 19 12.26 0.04 -10.49
N PRO A 20 12.98 0.50 -11.52
CA PRO A 20 13.37 -0.34 -12.64
C PRO A 20 14.36 -1.41 -12.21
N ALA A 21 14.28 -2.57 -12.84
CA ALA A 21 15.20 -3.69 -12.62
C ALA A 21 16.63 -3.29 -12.96
N ALA A 22 17.58 -3.60 -12.08
CA ALA A 22 19.00 -3.42 -12.37
C ALA A 22 19.47 -4.39 -13.47
N GLY A 23 20.35 -3.90 -14.35
CA GLY A 23 20.97 -4.75 -15.37
C GLY A 23 20.08 -5.14 -16.56
N GLY A 24 18.95 -4.47 -16.75
CA GLY A 24 18.03 -4.80 -17.85
C GLY A 24 17.38 -6.19 -17.71
N GLY A 25 17.33 -6.67 -16.50
CA GLY A 25 17.04 -8.04 -16.12
C GLY A 25 15.59 -8.46 -16.25
N ASP A 26 15.06 -9.05 -15.22
CA ASP A 26 13.95 -9.99 -15.24
C ASP A 26 12.64 -9.41 -15.79
N GLN A 27 11.90 -10.24 -16.47
CA GLN A 27 10.55 -9.92 -16.95
C GLN A 27 9.51 -10.04 -15.83
N VAL A 28 9.93 -9.86 -14.58
CA VAL A 28 9.08 -9.92 -13.40
C VAL A 28 8.80 -8.51 -12.89
N LEU A 29 7.52 -8.21 -12.75
CA LEU A 29 7.03 -7.02 -12.06
C LEU A 29 6.49 -7.43 -10.68
N THR A 30 6.97 -6.79 -9.63
CA THR A 30 6.37 -6.86 -8.30
C THR A 30 5.56 -5.60 -8.04
N VAL A 31 4.24 -5.74 -7.85
CA VAL A 31 3.39 -4.66 -7.36
C VAL A 31 3.20 -4.83 -5.86
N ILE A 32 3.64 -3.86 -5.08
CA ILE A 32 3.50 -3.85 -3.63
C ILE A 32 2.16 -3.23 -3.27
N CYS A 33 1.28 -4.04 -2.69
CA CYS A 33 0.00 -3.63 -2.13
C CYS A 33 0.22 -3.27 -0.66
N PRO A 34 0.35 -1.96 -0.32
CA PRO A 34 0.74 -1.55 1.01
C PRO A 34 -0.35 -1.84 2.05
N PRO A 35 0.00 -1.84 3.34
CA PRO A 35 -1.00 -1.89 4.40
C PRO A 35 -1.81 -0.60 4.46
N LEU A 36 -2.86 -0.60 5.26
CA LEU A 36 -3.75 0.55 5.45
C LEU A 36 -3.56 1.18 6.84
N PHE A 37 -4.08 2.37 7.00
CA PHE A 37 -4.20 3.09 8.28
C PHE A 37 -2.85 3.29 8.99
N SER A 38 -2.76 2.97 10.27
CA SER A 38 -1.54 3.14 11.07
C SER A 38 -0.37 2.30 10.59
N ASP A 39 -0.65 1.13 10.02
CA ASP A 39 0.39 0.23 9.51
C ASP A 39 1.07 0.82 8.26
N TYR A 40 0.33 1.58 7.45
CA TYR A 40 0.87 2.29 6.29
C TYR A 40 2.06 3.17 6.68
N MET A 41 1.90 4.06 7.66
CA MET A 41 2.97 4.97 8.10
C MET A 41 4.19 4.24 8.68
N ARG A 42 3.96 3.13 9.38
CA ARG A 42 5.02 2.38 10.05
C ARG A 42 5.88 1.56 9.10
N THR A 43 5.34 1.18 7.93
CA THR A 43 6.00 0.25 7.01
C THR A 43 6.65 0.93 5.81
N GLN A 44 6.43 2.23 5.59
CA GLN A 44 6.90 2.94 4.39
C GLN A 44 8.40 2.78 4.13
N LEU A 45 9.23 2.94 5.15
CA LEU A 45 10.68 2.77 5.00
C LEU A 45 11.05 1.33 4.68
N ALA A 46 10.47 0.36 5.38
CA ALA A 46 10.73 -1.06 5.14
C ALA A 46 10.30 -1.49 3.73
N LEU A 47 9.13 -1.03 3.25
CA LEU A 47 8.65 -1.35 1.90
C LEU A 47 9.49 -0.67 0.82
N ARG A 48 10.05 0.51 1.10
CA ARG A 48 11.02 1.13 0.21
C ARG A 48 12.29 0.29 0.10
N GLU A 49 12.86 -0.16 1.21
CA GLU A 49 14.05 -1.02 1.22
C GLU A 49 13.82 -2.36 0.51
N VAL A 50 12.63 -2.95 0.70
CA VAL A 50 12.23 -4.16 -0.05
C VAL A 50 12.21 -3.88 -1.55
N ALA A 51 11.61 -2.75 -1.97
CA ALA A 51 11.54 -2.39 -3.38
C ALA A 51 12.92 -2.17 -3.99
N VAL A 52 13.81 -1.47 -3.29
CA VAL A 52 15.20 -1.25 -3.73
C VAL A 52 15.92 -2.59 -3.85
N THR A 53 15.83 -3.45 -2.84
CA THR A 53 16.49 -4.76 -2.83
C THR A 53 16.01 -5.66 -3.97
N LEU A 54 14.70 -5.68 -4.25
CA LEU A 54 14.15 -6.45 -5.37
C LEU A 54 14.61 -5.88 -6.72
N ALA A 55 14.67 -4.55 -6.85
CA ALA A 55 15.15 -3.90 -8.06
C ALA A 55 16.64 -4.19 -8.32
N GLU A 56 17.48 -4.18 -7.29
CA GLU A 56 18.89 -4.57 -7.36
C GLU A 56 19.09 -6.05 -7.77
N LYS A 57 18.09 -6.89 -7.43
CA LYS A 57 18.05 -8.31 -7.84
C LYS A 57 17.43 -8.54 -9.23
N GLY A 58 17.19 -7.48 -9.99
CA GLY A 58 16.73 -7.56 -11.37
C GLY A 58 15.21 -7.66 -11.53
N GLN A 59 14.41 -7.33 -10.53
CA GLN A 59 12.94 -7.24 -10.65
C GLN A 59 12.47 -5.79 -10.80
N HIS A 60 11.49 -5.56 -11.65
CA HIS A 60 10.76 -4.29 -11.66
C HIS A 60 9.84 -4.21 -10.46
N VAL A 61 9.78 -3.08 -9.78
CA VAL A 61 8.91 -2.92 -8.62
C VAL A 61 8.08 -1.65 -8.74
N LEU A 62 6.78 -1.77 -8.56
CA LEU A 62 5.88 -0.64 -8.43
C LEU A 62 5.31 -0.58 -7.00
N ARG A 63 5.55 0.53 -6.32
CA ARG A 63 4.88 0.89 -5.07
C ARG A 63 3.86 1.97 -5.39
N PHE A 64 2.71 1.94 -4.75
CA PHE A 64 1.68 2.95 -4.95
C PHE A 64 0.93 3.24 -3.64
N ASP A 65 0.25 4.35 -3.60
CA ASP A 65 -0.67 4.70 -2.52
C ASP A 65 -2.10 4.50 -3.00
N TYR A 66 -2.93 3.85 -2.19
CA TYR A 66 -4.35 3.74 -2.52
C TYR A 66 -5.03 5.10 -2.52
N ARG A 67 -6.11 5.26 -3.28
CA ARG A 67 -6.94 6.47 -3.19
C ARG A 67 -7.32 6.79 -1.75
N GLY A 68 -7.28 8.08 -1.40
CA GLY A 68 -7.53 8.55 -0.05
C GLY A 68 -6.41 8.24 0.96
N THR A 69 -5.24 7.77 0.49
CA THR A 69 -4.05 7.56 1.34
C THR A 69 -2.81 8.20 0.72
N GLY A 70 -1.82 8.53 1.54
CA GLY A 70 -0.55 9.10 1.10
C GLY A 70 -0.72 10.32 0.22
N ASP A 71 -0.09 10.32 -0.96
CA ASP A 71 -0.14 11.39 -1.94
C ASP A 71 -1.18 11.14 -3.06
N SER A 72 -1.95 10.04 -2.99
CA SER A 72 -3.01 9.75 -3.96
C SER A 72 -4.25 10.60 -3.75
N PHE A 73 -4.98 10.85 -4.84
CA PHE A 73 -6.21 11.64 -4.82
C PHE A 73 -7.30 11.02 -3.93
N GLY A 74 -8.15 11.89 -3.36
CA GLY A 74 -9.36 11.51 -2.64
C GLY A 74 -9.25 11.64 -1.12
N ASP A 75 -10.37 11.45 -0.45
CA ASP A 75 -10.47 11.41 1.00
C ASP A 75 -10.74 9.97 1.47
N LEU A 76 -10.04 9.55 2.51
CA LEU A 76 -10.20 8.22 3.09
C LEU A 76 -11.64 7.92 3.52
N GLY A 77 -12.40 8.94 3.91
CA GLY A 77 -13.80 8.82 4.31
C GLY A 77 -14.77 8.55 3.16
N GLU A 78 -14.34 8.79 1.92
CA GLU A 78 -15.17 8.65 0.72
C GLU A 78 -14.84 7.41 -0.13
N VAL A 79 -13.79 6.67 0.23
CA VAL A 79 -13.27 5.54 -0.54
C VAL A 79 -13.86 4.22 -0.02
N ALA A 80 -14.34 3.38 -0.93
CA ALA A 80 -14.79 2.04 -0.63
C ALA A 80 -13.67 0.98 -0.84
N ILE A 81 -13.82 -0.19 -0.24
CA ILE A 81 -12.89 -1.32 -0.43
C ILE A 81 -12.77 -1.70 -1.92
N THR A 82 -13.86 -1.61 -2.66
CA THR A 82 -13.89 -1.86 -4.10
C THR A 82 -13.03 -0.89 -4.90
N ASP A 83 -12.88 0.33 -4.42
CA ASP A 83 -12.01 1.33 -5.04
C ASP A 83 -10.54 0.94 -4.88
N TRP A 84 -10.13 0.48 -3.69
CA TRP A 84 -8.77 0.00 -3.46
C TRP A 84 -8.42 -1.25 -4.26
N VAL A 85 -9.39 -2.16 -4.44
CA VAL A 85 -9.22 -3.33 -5.33
C VAL A 85 -9.03 -2.87 -6.79
N ALA A 86 -9.78 -1.86 -7.23
CA ALA A 86 -9.60 -1.28 -8.56
C ALA A 86 -8.24 -0.56 -8.71
N ASP A 87 -7.74 0.08 -7.63
CA ASP A 87 -6.42 0.71 -7.62
C ASP A 87 -5.30 -0.31 -7.84
N ILE A 88 -5.39 -1.50 -7.24
CA ILE A 88 -4.44 -2.60 -7.51
C ILE A 88 -4.47 -2.98 -8.99
N THR A 89 -5.66 -3.06 -9.58
CA THR A 89 -5.80 -3.38 -11.00
C THR A 89 -5.12 -2.33 -11.87
N LEU A 90 -5.35 -1.04 -11.59
CA LEU A 90 -4.69 0.06 -12.30
C LEU A 90 -3.16 0.01 -12.12
N ALA A 91 -2.68 -0.23 -10.90
CA ALA A 91 -1.25 -0.32 -10.60
C ALA A 91 -0.57 -1.49 -11.35
N VAL A 92 -1.26 -2.63 -11.49
CA VAL A 92 -0.77 -3.76 -12.28
C VAL A 92 -0.64 -3.41 -13.75
N HIS A 93 -1.64 -2.74 -14.33
CA HIS A 93 -1.59 -2.31 -15.74
C HIS A 93 -0.47 -1.31 -15.97
N GLU A 94 -0.41 -0.26 -15.15
CA GLU A 94 0.64 0.77 -15.25
C GLU A 94 2.05 0.18 -15.10
N GLY A 95 2.26 -0.66 -14.09
CA GLY A 95 3.56 -1.29 -13.87
C GLY A 95 3.98 -2.20 -15.03
N ARG A 96 3.02 -2.88 -15.68
CA ARG A 96 3.30 -3.67 -16.88
C ARG A 96 3.66 -2.80 -18.08
N ASP A 97 2.95 -1.70 -18.29
CA ASP A 97 3.24 -0.77 -19.37
C ASP A 97 4.63 -0.15 -19.23
N LEU A 98 5.03 0.19 -18.01
CA LEU A 98 6.36 0.73 -17.71
C LEU A 98 7.48 -0.31 -17.85
N SER A 99 7.25 -1.54 -17.40
CA SER A 99 8.30 -2.57 -17.31
C SER A 99 8.39 -3.47 -18.52
N GLY A 100 7.31 -3.60 -19.31
CA GLY A 100 7.17 -4.62 -20.35
C GLY A 100 7.12 -6.05 -19.79
N SER A 101 6.95 -6.21 -18.47
CA SER A 101 7.05 -7.51 -17.79
C SER A 101 5.93 -8.46 -18.20
N ARG A 102 6.28 -9.73 -18.40
CA ARG A 102 5.33 -10.80 -18.70
C ARG A 102 4.82 -11.50 -17.46
N VAL A 103 5.61 -11.50 -16.40
CA VAL A 103 5.28 -12.12 -15.11
C VAL A 103 4.96 -11.04 -14.11
N VAL A 104 3.77 -11.09 -13.52
CA VAL A 104 3.36 -10.17 -12.46
C VAL A 104 3.21 -10.94 -11.15
N GLN A 105 3.75 -10.38 -10.09
CA GLN A 105 3.48 -10.83 -8.73
C GLN A 105 2.94 -9.68 -7.88
N LEU A 106 2.02 -9.99 -6.98
CA LEU A 106 1.56 -9.07 -5.94
C LEU A 106 2.26 -9.41 -4.63
N LEU A 107 2.78 -8.39 -3.97
CA LEU A 107 3.24 -8.48 -2.58
C LEU A 107 2.26 -7.69 -1.71
N GLY A 108 1.35 -8.38 -1.07
CA GLY A 108 0.38 -7.78 -0.16
C GLY A 108 0.87 -7.81 1.28
N VAL A 109 0.76 -6.69 1.97
CA VAL A 109 1.23 -6.52 3.35
C VAL A 109 0.06 -6.17 4.26
N ARG A 110 -0.14 -6.92 5.36
CA ARG A 110 -1.23 -6.71 6.33
C ARG A 110 -2.60 -6.67 5.64
N ALA A 111 -3.36 -5.57 5.79
CA ALA A 111 -4.63 -5.37 5.09
C ALA A 111 -4.48 -5.31 3.57
N GLY A 112 -3.35 -4.85 3.04
CA GLY A 112 -3.02 -4.89 1.61
C GLY A 112 -2.95 -6.32 1.06
N ALA A 113 -2.61 -7.31 1.89
CA ALA A 113 -2.67 -8.73 1.50
C ALA A 113 -4.11 -9.19 1.24
N LEU A 114 -5.07 -8.77 2.06
CA LEU A 114 -6.48 -9.07 1.87
C LEU A 114 -7.02 -8.44 0.57
N LEU A 115 -6.63 -7.19 0.29
CA LEU A 115 -7.01 -6.50 -0.95
C LEU A 115 -6.39 -7.17 -2.18
N ALA A 116 -5.11 -7.58 -2.10
CA ALA A 116 -4.44 -8.33 -3.16
C ALA A 116 -5.15 -9.66 -3.45
N CYS A 117 -5.54 -10.42 -2.42
CA CYS A 117 -6.34 -11.64 -2.60
C CYS A 117 -7.67 -11.38 -3.33
N LYS A 118 -8.34 -10.27 -3.01
CA LYS A 118 -9.60 -9.90 -3.69
C LYS A 118 -9.40 -9.50 -5.15
N SER A 119 -8.25 -8.91 -5.50
CA SER A 119 -7.97 -8.44 -6.86
C SER A 119 -7.54 -9.57 -7.81
N VAL A 120 -6.91 -10.63 -7.32
CA VAL A 120 -6.34 -11.72 -8.15
C VAL A 120 -7.37 -12.36 -9.07
N GLY A 121 -8.62 -12.54 -8.61
CA GLY A 121 -9.67 -13.13 -9.43
C GLY A 121 -9.99 -12.39 -10.73
N ALA A 122 -9.74 -11.09 -10.78
CA ALA A 122 -9.92 -10.24 -11.96
C ALA A 122 -8.61 -10.02 -12.76
N LEU A 123 -7.48 -10.51 -12.27
CA LEU A 123 -6.14 -10.24 -12.80
C LEU A 123 -5.45 -11.53 -13.26
N SER A 124 -5.91 -12.07 -14.40
CA SER A 124 -5.35 -13.31 -15.00
C SER A 124 -3.84 -13.25 -15.28
N VAL A 125 -3.27 -12.05 -15.33
CA VAL A 125 -1.83 -11.81 -15.55
C VAL A 125 -1.01 -12.03 -14.29
N VAL A 126 -1.61 -12.01 -13.09
CA VAL A 126 -0.91 -12.24 -11.83
C VAL A 126 -0.63 -13.74 -11.67
N GLN A 127 0.63 -14.09 -11.62
CA GLN A 127 1.09 -15.48 -11.52
C GLN A 127 1.55 -15.87 -10.12
N ARG A 128 1.85 -14.88 -9.27
CA ARG A 128 2.31 -15.11 -7.89
C ARG A 128 1.65 -14.11 -6.94
N LEU A 129 1.30 -14.61 -5.78
CA LEU A 129 0.77 -13.81 -4.68
C LEU A 129 1.62 -14.09 -3.43
N VAL A 130 2.28 -13.06 -2.92
CA VAL A 130 3.05 -13.11 -1.69
C VAL A 130 2.26 -12.35 -0.63
N LEU A 131 1.97 -13.01 0.48
CA LEU A 131 1.23 -12.44 1.61
C LEU A 131 2.18 -12.28 2.79
N TRP A 132 2.46 -11.03 3.15
CA TRP A 132 3.33 -10.72 4.27
C TRP A 132 2.50 -10.29 5.47
N ASP A 133 2.49 -11.13 6.52
CA ASP A 133 1.75 -10.92 7.76
C ASP A 133 0.28 -10.51 7.48
N PRO A 134 -0.46 -11.36 6.74
CA PRO A 134 -1.80 -11.00 6.26
C PRO A 134 -2.79 -10.85 7.40
N VAL A 135 -3.70 -9.90 7.25
CA VAL A 135 -4.92 -9.81 8.08
C VAL A 135 -5.82 -10.99 7.71
N ALA A 136 -6.02 -11.91 8.65
CA ALA A 136 -6.85 -13.10 8.44
C ALA A 136 -8.35 -12.78 8.51
N ASP A 137 -8.74 -11.91 9.46
CA ASP A 137 -10.13 -11.46 9.63
C ASP A 137 -10.20 -9.93 9.62
N GLY A 138 -10.95 -9.39 8.65
CA GLY A 138 -11.12 -7.95 8.50
C GLY A 138 -11.96 -7.31 9.60
N ALA A 139 -12.90 -8.05 10.21
CA ALA A 139 -13.73 -7.53 11.30
C ALA A 139 -12.91 -7.39 12.58
N ASP A 140 -12.14 -8.39 12.93
CA ASP A 140 -11.20 -8.36 14.06
C ASP A 140 -10.15 -7.26 13.89
N TYR A 141 -9.63 -7.09 12.67
CA TYR A 141 -8.70 -6.02 12.37
C TYR A 141 -9.31 -4.64 12.59
N LEU A 142 -10.53 -4.41 12.11
CA LEU A 142 -11.24 -3.15 12.31
C LEU A 142 -11.56 -2.91 13.80
N GLN A 143 -11.88 -3.97 14.55
CA GLN A 143 -12.09 -3.84 16.00
C GLN A 143 -10.79 -3.43 16.70
N THR A 144 -9.67 -4.07 16.38
CA THR A 144 -8.34 -3.71 16.91
C THR A 144 -8.00 -2.24 16.64
N LEU A 145 -8.28 -1.73 15.42
CA LEU A 145 -8.05 -0.33 15.08
C LEU A 145 -8.95 0.63 15.89
N ARG A 146 -10.21 0.24 16.16
CA ARG A 146 -11.11 1.03 17.02
C ARG A 146 -10.60 1.11 18.46
N ASP A 147 -10.13 0.00 18.99
CA ASP A 147 -9.60 -0.10 20.35
C ASP A 147 -8.33 0.76 20.51
N ILE A 148 -7.38 0.66 19.57
CA ILE A 148 -6.19 1.51 19.53
C ILE A 148 -6.59 3.00 19.48
N ARG A 149 -7.54 3.36 18.66
CA ARG A 149 -8.03 4.75 18.56
C ARG A 149 -8.68 5.23 19.85
N HIS A 150 -9.42 4.37 20.53
CA HIS A 150 -10.04 4.66 21.82
C HIS A 150 -8.96 4.94 22.87
N ASP A 151 -7.97 4.06 22.99
CA ASP A 151 -6.88 4.17 23.96
C ASP A 151 -6.04 5.43 23.75
N LEU A 152 -5.73 5.76 22.48
CA LEU A 152 -5.04 7.01 22.15
C LEU A 152 -5.83 8.27 22.56
N ARG A 153 -7.17 8.24 22.43
CA ARG A 153 -8.02 9.34 22.87
C ARG A 153 -8.03 9.49 24.40
N LEU A 154 -8.07 8.38 25.12
CA LEU A 154 -7.99 8.39 26.59
C LEU A 154 -6.63 8.90 27.07
N ALA A 155 -5.54 8.42 26.50
CA ALA A 155 -4.19 8.88 26.80
C ALA A 155 -4.01 10.38 26.57
N LYS A 156 -4.54 10.90 25.44
CA LYS A 156 -4.52 12.34 25.15
C LYS A 156 -5.28 13.16 26.18
N ARG A 157 -6.48 12.71 26.60
CA ARG A 157 -7.26 13.38 27.65
C ARG A 157 -6.53 13.40 28.99
N HIS A 158 -5.90 12.29 29.35
CA HIS A 158 -5.15 12.19 30.61
C HIS A 158 -3.93 13.13 30.63
N ASN A 159 -3.19 13.22 29.54
CA ASN A 159 -2.05 14.14 29.42
C ASN A 159 -2.48 15.61 29.45
N MET A 160 -3.61 15.96 28.82
CA MET A 160 -4.16 17.34 28.89
C MET A 160 -4.61 17.71 30.31
N SER A 161 -5.17 16.76 31.08
CA SER A 161 -5.56 17.01 32.47
C SER A 161 -4.37 17.20 33.41
N ARG A 162 -3.21 16.60 33.07
CA ARG A 162 -1.96 16.80 33.83
C ARG A 162 -1.25 18.10 33.49
N SER A 163 -1.27 18.53 32.27
CA SER A 163 -0.65 19.77 31.79
C SER A 163 -1.40 21.03 32.30
N GLY A 164 -2.69 20.91 32.62
CA GLY A 164 -3.49 22.01 33.16
C GLY A 164 -3.35 22.24 34.67
N LYS A 165 -2.53 21.46 35.40
CA LYS A 165 -2.32 21.59 36.85
C LYS A 165 -0.96 22.19 37.30
N GLY A 166 -0.29 22.83 36.38
CA GLY A 166 1.01 23.40 36.71
C GLY A 166 1.18 24.81 36.16
N TYR A 167 0.55 25.79 36.82
CA TYR A 167 0.95 27.22 36.87
C TYR A 167 -0.01 27.96 37.80
N PHE A 168 0.26 27.88 39.09
CA PHE A 168 -0.06 28.95 40.05
C PHE A 168 1.10 29.05 41.04
#